data_1ba0f1117f7ffe1dc1bd09895290eedb
#
_entry.id   1ba0f1117f7ffe1dc1bd09895290eedb
#
_cell.length_a   1.000
_cell.length_b   1.000
_cell.length_c   1.000
_cell.angle_alpha   90.00
_cell.angle_beta   90.00
_cell.angle_gamma   90.00
#
_symmetry.space_group_name_H-M   'P 1'
#
loop_
_entity.id
_entity.type
_entity.pdbx_description
1 polymer ?
#
loop_
_entity_poly.entity_id
_entity_poly.type
_entity_poly.pdbx_seq_one_letter_code
_entity_poly.pdbx_strand_id
1 'polypeptide(L)'
;MKDKEFHLNLCRMMLLIRRTEEKIGELYPEQEMKCAVHLSIGEEASAVGVCAALRGDDVIYSTHRCHAHYLAKGGNLKRMVAELYGKAAGCCRGKGGSMHLADPEVGMMGSSAIVSGSIPLAVGSALAFSMKGNDRVAVALFGDGGAEQGSFPECLSFASLKSLPVIFVCENNLYATHTHISARQPKDNICQRGEPYGVPGTQIDGNDVLAVYEAASQAVERCRRGKGPSLLECRTYRWRGHVGPDYDYDLGYRSKQELEEWMRRCPILTYERTLVSAGICSQSDLDLIRGEVDEEVARAVTFAKSSPEPELDDLLQDVY
;
A
#
# COMPACT_ATOMS: atom_id res chain seq x y z
N MET A 1 -6.05 -3.21 25.50
CA MET A 1 -6.89 -2.94 24.32
C MET A 1 -6.50 -1.58 23.78
N LYS A 2 -6.48 -1.40 22.47
CA LYS A 2 -6.32 -0.08 21.83
C LYS A 2 -7.56 0.77 22.16
N ASP A 3 -7.40 2.08 22.20
CA ASP A 3 -8.50 2.99 22.51
C ASP A 3 -9.44 3.24 21.31
N LYS A 4 -10.56 3.92 21.55
CA LYS A 4 -11.54 4.26 20.52
C LYS A 4 -10.90 5.06 19.37
N GLU A 5 -10.00 5.99 19.70
CA GLU A 5 -9.36 6.87 18.72
C GLU A 5 -8.51 6.06 17.73
N PHE A 6 -7.73 5.11 18.20
CA PHE A 6 -6.95 4.21 17.34
C PHE A 6 -7.85 3.48 16.33
N HIS A 7 -8.96 2.91 16.82
CA HIS A 7 -9.89 2.18 15.94
C HIS A 7 -10.56 3.08 14.90
N LEU A 8 -10.98 4.28 15.30
CA LEU A 8 -11.57 5.25 14.38
C LEU A 8 -10.56 5.75 13.34
N ASN A 9 -9.28 5.92 13.72
CA ASN A 9 -8.22 6.30 12.79
C ASN A 9 -7.95 5.23 11.74
N LEU A 10 -7.95 3.94 12.09
CA LEU A 10 -7.86 2.85 11.11
C LEU A 10 -9.04 2.89 10.13
N CYS A 11 -10.27 3.02 10.65
CA CYS A 11 -11.47 3.08 9.84
C CYS A 11 -11.44 4.29 8.89
N ARG A 12 -11.11 5.48 9.43
CA ARG A 12 -10.98 6.72 8.64
C ARG A 12 -9.96 6.61 7.54
N MET A 13 -8.79 6.01 7.81
CA MET A 13 -7.75 5.86 6.80
C MET A 13 -8.17 4.90 5.68
N MET A 14 -8.78 3.76 6.01
CA MET A 14 -9.32 2.85 4.99
C MET A 14 -10.41 3.53 4.15
N LEU A 15 -11.29 4.31 4.78
CA LEU A 15 -12.32 5.10 4.08
C LEU A 15 -11.70 6.16 3.17
N LEU A 16 -10.68 6.88 3.65
CA LEU A 16 -9.97 7.89 2.87
C LEU A 16 -9.35 7.30 1.60
N ILE A 17 -8.69 6.15 1.72
CA ILE A 17 -8.13 5.43 0.58
C ILE A 17 -9.26 5.04 -0.38
N ARG A 18 -10.31 4.38 0.09
CA ARG A 18 -11.42 3.91 -0.72
C ARG A 18 -12.08 5.07 -1.49
N ARG A 19 -12.46 6.15 -0.80
CA ARG A 19 -13.13 7.30 -1.40
C ARG A 19 -12.25 8.03 -2.40
N THR A 20 -10.95 8.14 -2.09
CA THR A 20 -9.98 8.72 -3.03
C THR A 20 -9.90 7.89 -4.31
N GLU A 21 -9.75 6.57 -4.19
CA GLU A 21 -9.63 5.67 -5.34
C GLU A 21 -10.94 5.59 -6.16
N GLU A 22 -12.10 5.60 -5.50
CA GLU A 22 -13.40 5.67 -6.16
C GLU A 22 -13.54 6.99 -6.93
N LYS A 23 -13.13 8.11 -6.34
CA LYS A 23 -13.16 9.44 -6.99
C LYS A 23 -12.19 9.52 -8.16
N ILE A 24 -10.99 8.95 -8.03
CA ILE A 24 -10.05 8.82 -9.16
C ILE A 24 -10.70 8.03 -10.30
N GLY A 25 -11.31 6.88 -9.99
CA GLY A 25 -12.00 6.07 -10.98
C GLY A 25 -13.17 6.78 -11.68
N GLU A 26 -13.94 7.60 -10.93
CA GLU A 26 -15.03 8.41 -11.47
C GLU A 26 -14.54 9.50 -12.43
N LEU A 27 -13.43 10.18 -12.09
CA LEU A 27 -12.89 11.29 -12.85
C LEU A 27 -11.94 10.86 -13.98
N TYR A 28 -11.44 9.64 -13.96
CA TYR A 28 -10.47 9.16 -14.95
C TYR A 28 -10.94 9.26 -16.41
N PRO A 29 -12.23 9.00 -16.74
CA PRO A 29 -12.75 9.17 -18.09
C PRO A 29 -12.70 10.62 -18.63
N GLU A 30 -12.53 11.64 -17.77
CA GLU A 30 -12.34 13.03 -18.17
C GLU A 30 -10.99 13.26 -18.89
N GLN A 31 -10.05 12.30 -18.78
CA GLN A 31 -8.72 12.31 -19.41
C GLN A 31 -7.84 13.52 -18.98
N GLU A 32 -8.14 14.11 -17.85
CA GLU A 32 -7.30 15.19 -17.26
C GLU A 32 -6.10 14.65 -16.49
N MET A 33 -6.19 13.41 -15.95
CA MET A 33 -5.05 12.74 -15.30
C MET A 33 -4.04 12.28 -16.36
N LYS A 34 -2.76 12.56 -16.14
CA LYS A 34 -1.69 12.40 -17.13
C LYS A 34 -0.96 11.05 -17.05
N CYS A 35 -1.50 10.10 -16.30
CA CYS A 35 -0.84 8.82 -16.03
C CYS A 35 -1.84 7.66 -16.01
N ALA A 36 -1.34 6.45 -16.23
CA ALA A 36 -2.08 5.23 -15.97
C ALA A 36 -2.25 5.04 -14.45
N VAL A 37 -3.47 4.75 -13.99
CA VAL A 37 -3.79 4.57 -12.56
C VAL A 37 -3.95 3.09 -12.20
N HIS A 38 -3.46 2.71 -11.03
CA HIS A 38 -3.55 1.36 -10.49
C HIS A 38 -4.23 1.43 -9.12
N LEU A 39 -5.53 1.16 -9.09
CA LEU A 39 -6.36 1.39 -7.92
C LEU A 39 -6.25 0.25 -6.89
N SER A 40 -6.13 0.62 -5.62
CA SER A 40 -6.01 -0.31 -4.47
C SER A 40 -7.36 -0.66 -3.84
N ILE A 41 -8.48 -0.47 -4.56
CA ILE A 41 -9.82 -0.76 -4.04
C ILE A 41 -9.94 -2.24 -3.69
N GLY A 42 -10.25 -2.54 -2.44
CA GLY A 42 -10.34 -3.88 -1.87
C GLY A 42 -9.13 -4.30 -1.05
N GLU A 43 -8.00 -3.55 -1.13
CA GLU A 43 -6.72 -3.86 -0.51
C GLU A 43 -6.36 -2.89 0.64
N GLU A 44 -7.29 -2.05 1.10
CA GLU A 44 -7.03 -0.95 2.03
C GLU A 44 -6.50 -1.42 3.38
N ALA A 45 -7.00 -2.56 3.87
CA ALA A 45 -6.66 -3.04 5.21
C ALA A 45 -5.20 -3.49 5.33
N SER A 46 -4.62 -4.05 4.26
CA SER A 46 -3.21 -4.44 4.24
C SER A 46 -2.30 -3.22 4.38
N ALA A 47 -2.54 -2.18 3.58
CA ALA A 47 -1.78 -0.94 3.63
C ALA A 47 -1.90 -0.22 4.98
N VAL A 48 -3.14 -0.08 5.48
CA VAL A 48 -3.42 0.64 6.73
C VAL A 48 -2.88 -0.12 7.94
N GLY A 49 -3.08 -1.44 8.01
CA GLY A 49 -2.61 -2.26 9.12
C GLY A 49 -1.08 -2.25 9.23
N VAL A 50 -0.37 -2.37 8.12
CA VAL A 50 1.10 -2.30 8.10
C VAL A 50 1.58 -0.92 8.54
N CYS A 51 1.07 0.15 7.94
CA CYS A 51 1.55 1.51 8.24
C CYS A 51 1.22 1.95 9.67
N ALA A 52 0.09 1.51 10.23
CA ALA A 52 -0.28 1.80 11.62
C ALA A 52 0.68 1.20 12.66
N ALA A 53 1.46 0.18 12.29
CA ALA A 53 2.48 -0.41 13.17
C ALA A 53 3.82 0.34 13.11
N LEU A 54 3.99 1.27 12.16
CA LEU A 54 5.24 1.99 11.93
C LEU A 54 5.28 3.33 12.66
N ARG A 55 6.47 3.79 12.98
CA ARG A 55 6.73 5.15 13.42
C ARG A 55 6.86 6.10 12.21
N GLY A 56 6.81 7.40 12.47
CA GLY A 56 6.99 8.43 11.44
C GLY A 56 8.35 8.33 10.72
N ASP A 57 9.40 7.94 11.44
CA ASP A 57 10.77 7.82 10.95
C ASP A 57 11.11 6.46 10.31
N ASP A 58 10.26 5.43 10.46
CA ASP A 58 10.36 4.19 9.68
C ASP A 58 10.04 4.46 8.20
N VAL A 59 10.65 3.70 7.30
CA VAL A 59 10.50 3.95 5.87
C VAL A 59 9.80 2.82 5.14
N ILE A 60 9.05 3.18 4.10
CA ILE A 60 8.43 2.21 3.20
C ILE A 60 8.84 2.46 1.74
N TYR A 61 8.90 1.38 0.98
CA TYR A 61 9.04 1.36 -0.48
C TYR A 61 7.89 0.56 -1.08
N SER A 62 7.30 1.06 -2.15
CA SER A 62 6.08 0.52 -2.71
C SER A 62 6.21 0.16 -4.20
N THR A 63 5.13 -0.36 -4.75
CA THR A 63 4.96 -0.76 -6.14
C THR A 63 4.26 0.33 -6.96
N HIS A 64 3.86 -0.01 -8.19
CA HIS A 64 2.98 0.80 -9.03
C HIS A 64 1.57 1.03 -8.45
N ARG A 65 1.10 0.16 -7.54
CA ARG A 65 -0.18 0.27 -6.81
C ARG A 65 0.07 0.88 -5.43
N CYS A 66 0.48 2.14 -5.42
CA CYS A 66 1.05 2.76 -4.23
C CYS A 66 0.16 3.78 -3.52
N HIS A 67 -1.01 4.13 -4.05
CA HIS A 67 -1.86 5.17 -3.48
C HIS A 67 -2.24 4.87 -2.03
N ALA A 68 -2.68 3.64 -1.75
CA ALA A 68 -3.01 3.20 -0.39
C ALA A 68 -1.81 3.31 0.56
N HIS A 69 -0.63 2.88 0.13
CA HIS A 69 0.60 2.95 0.92
C HIS A 69 1.03 4.39 1.19
N TYR A 70 0.95 5.24 0.17
CA TYR A 70 1.27 6.66 0.28
C TYR A 70 0.39 7.36 1.33
N LEU A 71 -0.93 7.16 1.23
CA LEU A 71 -1.89 7.75 2.17
C LEU A 71 -1.76 7.13 3.57
N ALA A 72 -1.68 5.82 3.69
CA ALA A 72 -1.54 5.13 4.96
C ALA A 72 -0.25 5.51 5.70
N LYS A 73 0.84 5.84 4.99
CA LYS A 73 2.09 6.30 5.60
C LYS A 73 2.04 7.78 6.02
N GLY A 74 0.96 8.49 5.70
CA GLY A 74 0.75 9.90 6.06
C GLY A 74 1.03 10.89 4.93
N GLY A 75 1.17 10.41 3.69
CA GLY A 75 1.34 11.27 2.52
C GLY A 75 0.15 12.22 2.31
N ASN A 76 0.43 13.40 1.80
CA ASN A 76 -0.57 14.45 1.65
C ASN A 76 -1.50 14.18 0.46
N LEU A 77 -2.81 14.01 0.72
CA LEU A 77 -3.81 13.70 -0.29
C LEU A 77 -3.87 14.73 -1.42
N LYS A 78 -3.80 16.03 -1.11
CA LYS A 78 -3.84 17.11 -2.13
C LYS A 78 -2.65 17.01 -3.08
N ARG A 79 -1.45 16.77 -2.53
CA ARG A 79 -0.23 16.59 -3.33
C ARG A 79 -0.29 15.32 -4.17
N MET A 80 -0.84 14.22 -3.63
CA MET A 80 -1.03 12.97 -4.39
C MET A 80 -1.97 13.19 -5.59
N VAL A 81 -3.15 13.77 -5.36
CA VAL A 81 -4.10 14.01 -6.45
C VAL A 81 -3.50 14.99 -7.48
N ALA A 82 -2.83 16.06 -7.04
CA ALA A 82 -2.14 16.98 -7.95
C ALA A 82 -1.07 16.28 -8.80
N GLU A 83 -0.37 15.28 -8.23
CA GLU A 83 0.60 14.46 -8.98
C GLU A 83 -0.05 13.66 -10.12
N LEU A 84 -1.22 13.06 -9.88
CA LEU A 84 -1.97 12.33 -10.91
C LEU A 84 -2.41 13.25 -12.06
N TYR A 85 -2.73 14.51 -11.75
CA TYR A 85 -3.04 15.54 -12.74
C TYR A 85 -1.78 16.13 -13.42
N GLY A 86 -0.58 15.70 -13.03
CA GLY A 86 0.69 16.19 -13.58
C GLY A 86 1.02 17.63 -13.18
N LYS A 87 0.53 18.10 -12.02
CA LYS A 87 0.68 19.48 -11.59
C LYS A 87 1.98 19.72 -10.81
N ALA A 88 2.51 20.96 -10.89
CA ALA A 88 3.70 21.36 -10.15
C ALA A 88 3.57 21.20 -8.62
N ALA A 89 2.34 21.30 -8.09
CA ALA A 89 2.02 21.08 -6.68
C ALA A 89 1.96 19.59 -6.26
N GLY A 90 2.21 18.65 -7.18
CA GLY A 90 2.28 17.22 -6.91
C GLY A 90 3.43 16.85 -5.97
N CYS A 91 3.33 15.67 -5.33
CA CYS A 91 4.36 15.19 -4.40
C CYS A 91 5.72 14.94 -5.07
N CYS A 92 5.71 14.65 -6.38
CA CYS A 92 6.89 14.53 -7.24
C CYS A 92 6.91 15.62 -8.33
N ARG A 93 6.26 16.78 -8.09
CA ARG A 93 6.24 17.95 -8.98
C ARG A 93 5.66 17.65 -10.37
N GLY A 94 4.70 16.70 -10.43
CA GLY A 94 4.05 16.28 -11.67
C GLY A 94 4.87 15.33 -12.54
N LYS A 95 6.04 14.87 -12.10
CA LYS A 95 6.96 13.99 -12.86
C LYS A 95 6.73 12.50 -12.64
N GLY A 96 6.21 12.11 -11.48
CA GLY A 96 6.09 10.69 -11.08
C GLY A 96 4.81 10.03 -11.58
N GLY A 97 3.71 10.76 -11.56
CA GLY A 97 2.39 10.23 -11.81
C GLY A 97 1.98 9.17 -10.77
N SER A 98 0.97 8.36 -11.11
CA SER A 98 0.37 7.36 -10.21
C SER A 98 1.36 6.33 -9.66
N MET A 99 2.35 5.91 -10.45
CA MET A 99 3.22 4.77 -10.11
C MET A 99 4.52 5.16 -9.39
N HIS A 100 4.81 6.45 -9.24
CA HIS A 100 6.10 6.91 -8.72
C HIS A 100 5.92 8.00 -7.65
N LEU A 101 5.01 7.71 -6.69
CA LEU A 101 4.78 8.62 -5.56
C LEU A 101 5.93 8.51 -4.55
N ALA A 102 6.35 9.66 -4.03
CA ALA A 102 7.32 9.75 -2.95
C ALA A 102 6.96 10.90 -2.01
N ASP A 103 7.17 10.71 -0.72
CA ASP A 103 7.11 11.72 0.31
C ASP A 103 8.07 11.34 1.45
N PRO A 104 9.37 11.65 1.29
CA PRO A 104 10.39 11.27 2.27
C PRO A 104 10.16 11.87 3.66
N GLU A 105 9.42 12.99 3.77
CA GLU A 105 9.12 13.64 5.04
C GLU A 105 8.27 12.75 5.96
N VAL A 106 7.41 11.90 5.37
CA VAL A 106 6.60 10.93 6.11
C VAL A 106 7.18 9.52 6.05
N GLY A 107 8.33 9.32 5.42
CA GLY A 107 8.99 8.01 5.27
C GLY A 107 8.47 7.18 4.09
N MET A 108 7.67 7.73 3.19
CA MET A 108 7.36 7.12 1.90
C MET A 108 8.49 7.43 0.91
N MET A 109 9.51 6.58 0.88
CA MET A 109 10.76 6.85 0.16
C MET A 109 10.62 6.77 -1.35
N GLY A 110 9.63 6.02 -1.83
CA GLY A 110 9.31 5.93 -3.24
C GLY A 110 8.51 4.71 -3.60
N SER A 111 7.96 4.76 -4.80
CA SER A 111 7.28 3.65 -5.45
C SER A 111 7.82 3.47 -6.88
N SER A 112 7.66 2.27 -7.42
CA SER A 112 8.24 1.95 -8.73
C SER A 112 7.35 1.00 -9.53
N ALA A 113 7.25 1.27 -10.84
CA ALA A 113 6.63 0.36 -11.79
C ALA A 113 7.49 -0.88 -12.09
N ILE A 114 8.78 -0.86 -11.71
CA ILE A 114 9.67 -2.03 -11.87
C ILE A 114 9.27 -3.07 -10.84
N VAL A 115 8.79 -4.22 -11.32
CA VAL A 115 8.34 -5.32 -10.47
C VAL A 115 9.47 -5.75 -9.53
N SER A 116 9.19 -5.79 -8.23
CA SER A 116 10.12 -6.04 -7.11
C SER A 116 11.31 -5.08 -6.96
N GLY A 117 11.39 -3.99 -7.76
CA GLY A 117 12.45 -2.98 -7.63
C GLY A 117 12.50 -2.28 -6.27
N SER A 118 11.36 -2.20 -5.57
CA SER A 118 11.27 -1.66 -4.21
C SER A 118 11.97 -2.51 -3.15
N ILE A 119 12.09 -3.83 -3.37
CA ILE A 119 12.64 -4.78 -2.38
C ILE A 119 14.12 -4.49 -2.06
N PRO A 120 15.04 -4.41 -3.03
CA PRO A 120 16.43 -4.11 -2.75
C PRO A 120 16.64 -2.71 -2.18
N LEU A 121 15.79 -1.73 -2.52
CA LEU A 121 15.85 -0.39 -1.95
C LEU A 121 15.55 -0.39 -0.44
N ALA A 122 14.52 -1.14 -0.02
CA ALA A 122 14.20 -1.30 1.39
C ALA A 122 15.33 -2.02 2.15
N VAL A 123 15.92 -3.06 1.56
CA VAL A 123 17.07 -3.78 2.14
C VAL A 123 18.28 -2.86 2.26
N GLY A 124 18.55 -2.01 1.26
CA GLY A 124 19.60 -1.00 1.31
C GLY A 124 19.41 0.02 2.44
N SER A 125 18.17 0.49 2.64
CA SER A 125 17.84 1.37 3.76
C SER A 125 18.00 0.69 5.11
N ALA A 126 17.57 -0.57 5.24
CA ALA A 126 17.76 -1.36 6.46
C ALA A 126 19.25 -1.59 6.77
N LEU A 127 20.07 -1.82 5.75
CA LEU A 127 21.53 -1.89 5.91
C LEU A 127 22.10 -0.57 6.43
N ALA A 128 21.67 0.55 5.87
CA ALA A 128 22.11 1.87 6.32
C ALA A 128 21.69 2.16 7.77
N PHE A 129 20.50 1.73 8.19
CA PHE A 129 20.04 1.86 9.58
C PHE A 129 20.90 1.02 10.53
N SER A 130 21.18 -0.22 10.16
CA SER A 130 22.07 -1.09 10.92
C SER A 130 23.48 -0.50 11.05
N MET A 131 24.05 0.01 9.96
CA MET A 131 25.38 0.65 9.97
C MET A 131 25.42 1.93 10.83
N LYS A 132 24.31 2.67 10.90
CA LYS A 132 24.18 3.88 11.73
C LYS A 132 23.82 3.57 13.18
N GLY A 133 23.55 2.32 13.52
CA GLY A 133 23.18 1.91 14.89
C GLY A 133 21.85 2.48 15.39
N ASN A 134 20.91 2.80 14.48
CA ASN A 134 19.57 3.24 14.89
C ASN A 134 18.56 2.09 14.77
N ASP A 135 17.39 2.27 15.39
CA ASP A 135 16.33 1.24 15.50
C ASP A 135 15.21 1.40 14.47
N ARG A 136 15.45 2.19 13.41
CA ARG A 136 14.49 2.38 12.31
C ARG A 136 14.28 1.07 11.55
N VAL A 137 13.07 0.92 11.00
CA VAL A 137 12.67 -0.24 10.22
C VAL A 137 12.39 0.20 8.79
N ALA A 138 12.79 -0.63 7.81
CA ALA A 138 12.42 -0.47 6.42
C ALA A 138 11.37 -1.53 6.03
N VAL A 139 10.37 -1.14 5.23
CA VAL A 139 9.34 -2.04 4.74
C VAL A 139 9.37 -2.06 3.21
N ALA A 140 9.44 -3.25 2.62
CA ALA A 140 9.24 -3.47 1.20
C ALA A 140 7.82 -4.01 0.97
N LEU A 141 6.97 -3.23 0.30
CA LEU A 141 5.64 -3.68 -0.11
C LEU A 141 5.71 -4.13 -1.58
N PHE A 142 5.15 -5.29 -1.89
CA PHE A 142 5.16 -5.86 -3.24
C PHE A 142 3.97 -6.82 -3.42
N GLY A 143 3.58 -7.05 -4.67
CA GLY A 143 2.53 -8.02 -5.02
C GLY A 143 3.06 -9.45 -5.16
N ASP A 144 2.15 -10.42 -5.29
CA ASP A 144 2.47 -11.84 -5.50
C ASP A 144 3.37 -12.10 -6.72
N GLY A 145 3.21 -11.33 -7.80
CA GLY A 145 4.11 -11.37 -8.96
C GLY A 145 5.52 -10.88 -8.64
N GLY A 146 5.69 -9.98 -7.67
CA GLY A 146 6.99 -9.54 -7.20
C GLY A 146 7.78 -10.63 -6.47
N ALA A 147 7.08 -11.56 -5.81
CA ALA A 147 7.70 -12.70 -5.15
C ALA A 147 8.32 -13.72 -6.13
N GLU A 148 8.05 -13.60 -7.41
CA GLU A 148 8.61 -14.48 -8.46
C GLU A 148 9.91 -13.96 -9.07
N GLN A 149 10.29 -12.73 -8.75
CA GLN A 149 11.52 -12.13 -9.27
C GLN A 149 12.75 -12.58 -8.48
N GLY A 150 13.89 -12.75 -9.17
CA GLY A 150 15.15 -13.19 -8.55
C GLY A 150 15.64 -12.29 -7.42
N SER A 151 15.40 -10.99 -7.49
CA SER A 151 15.75 -10.04 -6.43
C SER A 151 15.09 -10.34 -5.08
N PHE A 152 13.92 -10.99 -5.04
CA PHE A 152 13.25 -11.32 -3.78
C PHE A 152 14.03 -12.35 -2.95
N PRO A 153 14.36 -13.57 -3.44
CA PRO A 153 15.17 -14.52 -2.68
C PRO A 153 16.59 -14.01 -2.39
N GLU A 154 17.21 -13.24 -3.29
CA GLU A 154 18.51 -12.61 -3.04
C GLU A 154 18.44 -11.65 -1.84
N CYS A 155 17.42 -10.81 -1.78
CA CYS A 155 17.18 -9.88 -0.69
C CYS A 155 16.85 -10.59 0.63
N LEU A 156 16.06 -11.68 0.61
CA LEU A 156 15.81 -12.51 1.80
C LEU A 156 17.10 -13.07 2.36
N SER A 157 17.95 -13.65 1.50
CA SER A 157 19.26 -14.21 1.88
C SER A 157 20.16 -13.14 2.50
N PHE A 158 20.33 -12.01 1.83
CA PHE A 158 21.19 -10.94 2.30
C PHE A 158 20.71 -10.30 3.60
N ALA A 159 19.40 -10.00 3.68
CA ALA A 159 18.80 -9.41 4.87
C ALA A 159 18.90 -10.32 6.09
N SER A 160 18.70 -11.62 5.90
CA SER A 160 18.84 -12.62 6.96
C SER A 160 20.30 -12.74 7.43
N LEU A 161 21.25 -12.90 6.49
CA LEU A 161 22.66 -13.01 6.79
C LEU A 161 23.18 -11.83 7.64
N LYS A 162 22.66 -10.63 7.39
CA LYS A 162 23.04 -9.40 8.10
C LYS A 162 22.11 -9.04 9.25
N SER A 163 21.08 -9.83 9.53
CA SER A 163 20.04 -9.56 10.54
C SER A 163 19.44 -8.15 10.39
N LEU A 164 19.15 -7.73 9.15
CA LEU A 164 18.69 -6.38 8.83
C LEU A 164 17.28 -6.10 9.34
N PRO A 165 16.98 -4.86 9.80
CA PRO A 165 15.65 -4.46 10.23
C PRO A 165 14.72 -4.16 9.04
N VAL A 166 14.38 -5.19 8.25
CA VAL A 166 13.51 -5.08 7.10
C VAL A 166 12.32 -6.04 7.20
N ILE A 167 11.16 -5.55 6.82
CA ILE A 167 9.92 -6.34 6.72
C ILE A 167 9.53 -6.43 5.24
N PHE A 168 9.39 -7.65 4.77
CA PHE A 168 8.88 -7.95 3.43
C PHE A 168 7.37 -8.16 3.54
N VAL A 169 6.57 -7.34 2.85
CA VAL A 169 5.10 -7.43 2.86
C VAL A 169 4.61 -7.73 1.45
N CYS A 170 4.08 -8.92 1.27
CA CYS A 170 3.46 -9.34 0.02
C CYS A 170 1.94 -9.12 0.09
N GLU A 171 1.40 -8.22 -0.72
CA GLU A 171 -0.03 -8.13 -0.98
C GLU A 171 -0.40 -9.16 -2.04
N ASN A 172 -0.80 -10.34 -1.57
CA ASN A 172 -1.18 -11.43 -2.45
C ASN A 172 -2.66 -11.32 -2.82
N ASN A 173 -2.92 -10.63 -3.93
CA ASN A 173 -4.26 -10.46 -4.49
C ASN A 173 -4.61 -11.50 -5.56
N LEU A 174 -3.81 -12.57 -5.66
CA LEU A 174 -3.94 -13.73 -6.53
C LEU A 174 -3.60 -13.50 -8.01
N TYR A 175 -3.47 -12.26 -8.46
CA TYR A 175 -3.30 -11.94 -9.89
C TYR A 175 -2.11 -11.03 -10.14
N ALA A 176 -1.12 -11.52 -10.87
CA ALA A 176 -0.10 -10.67 -11.50
C ALA A 176 -0.61 -10.29 -12.91
N THR A 177 -0.93 -9.01 -13.09
CA THR A 177 -1.65 -8.50 -14.25
C THR A 177 -2.94 -9.30 -14.48
N HIS A 178 -2.99 -10.22 -15.44
CA HIS A 178 -4.15 -11.05 -15.80
C HIS A 178 -3.92 -12.53 -15.52
N THR A 179 -2.82 -12.90 -14.86
CA THR A 179 -2.48 -14.31 -14.64
C THR A 179 -2.67 -14.70 -13.18
N HIS A 180 -3.56 -15.65 -12.91
CA HIS A 180 -3.80 -16.16 -11.57
C HIS A 180 -2.56 -16.87 -11.01
N ILE A 181 -2.37 -16.80 -9.70
CA ILE A 181 -1.20 -17.35 -8.99
C ILE A 181 -1.00 -18.86 -9.27
N SER A 182 -2.08 -19.64 -9.39
CA SER A 182 -1.99 -21.09 -9.66
C SER A 182 -1.39 -21.44 -11.02
N ALA A 183 -1.41 -20.52 -11.99
CA ALA A 183 -0.76 -20.69 -13.30
C ALA A 183 0.71 -20.27 -13.30
N ARG A 184 1.18 -19.60 -12.24
CA ARG A 184 2.53 -19.02 -12.15
C ARG A 184 3.38 -19.68 -11.07
N GLN A 185 2.76 -20.22 -10.03
CA GLN A 185 3.46 -20.75 -8.87
C GLN A 185 3.01 -22.19 -8.60
N PRO A 186 3.95 -23.12 -8.37
CA PRO A 186 3.62 -24.55 -8.13
C PRO A 186 2.94 -24.77 -6.78
N LYS A 187 3.08 -23.82 -5.84
CA LYS A 187 2.47 -23.85 -4.50
C LYS A 187 2.05 -22.46 -4.10
N ASP A 188 0.88 -22.37 -3.47
CA ASP A 188 0.36 -21.13 -2.89
C ASP A 188 0.86 -20.96 -1.45
N ASN A 189 2.13 -20.55 -1.32
CA ASN A 189 2.84 -20.50 -0.03
C ASN A 189 3.93 -19.42 0.01
N ILE A 190 3.64 -18.21 -0.42
CA ILE A 190 4.65 -17.14 -0.47
C ILE A 190 5.29 -16.91 0.90
N CYS A 191 4.50 -16.93 1.99
CA CYS A 191 5.02 -16.77 3.35
C CYS A 191 6.11 -17.78 3.72
N GLN A 192 6.08 -19.01 3.15
CA GLN A 192 7.08 -20.04 3.43
C GLN A 192 8.40 -19.86 2.65
N ARG A 193 8.45 -18.96 1.68
CA ARG A 193 9.68 -18.70 0.90
C ARG A 193 10.82 -18.13 1.71
N GLY A 194 10.53 -17.60 2.91
CA GLY A 194 11.54 -17.14 3.86
C GLY A 194 12.26 -18.26 4.59
N GLU A 195 11.63 -19.43 4.74
CA GLU A 195 12.15 -20.54 5.57
C GLU A 195 13.56 -21.00 5.20
N PRO A 196 13.92 -21.20 3.90
CA PRO A 196 15.27 -21.61 3.51
C PRO A 196 16.36 -20.61 3.92
N TYR A 197 15.98 -19.36 4.18
CA TYR A 197 16.87 -18.27 4.58
C TYR A 197 16.77 -17.96 6.09
N GLY A 198 15.99 -18.72 6.85
CA GLY A 198 15.76 -18.45 8.28
C GLY A 198 14.90 -17.21 8.55
N VAL A 199 14.15 -16.72 7.56
CA VAL A 199 13.23 -15.59 7.69
C VAL A 199 11.83 -16.13 8.05
N PRO A 200 11.29 -15.82 9.24
CA PRO A 200 9.94 -16.25 9.58
C PRO A 200 8.91 -15.60 8.67
N GLY A 201 7.98 -16.41 8.17
CA GLY A 201 6.87 -15.97 7.33
C GLY A 201 5.53 -16.19 8.00
N THR A 202 4.59 -15.27 7.79
CA THR A 202 3.23 -15.34 8.32
C THR A 202 2.22 -15.00 7.21
N GLN A 203 1.23 -15.87 7.01
CA GLN A 203 0.08 -15.56 6.15
C GLN A 203 -1.06 -14.98 6.99
N ILE A 204 -1.68 -13.91 6.49
CA ILE A 204 -2.67 -13.11 7.21
C ILE A 204 -3.87 -12.87 6.29
N ASP A 205 -5.07 -12.80 6.84
CA ASP A 205 -6.21 -12.22 6.12
C ASP A 205 -5.96 -10.71 5.90
N GLY A 206 -5.56 -10.34 4.70
CA GLY A 206 -5.25 -8.97 4.32
C GLY A 206 -6.47 -8.03 4.31
N ASN A 207 -7.69 -8.57 4.52
CA ASN A 207 -8.91 -7.79 4.68
C ASN A 207 -9.26 -7.54 6.17
N ASP A 208 -8.51 -8.11 7.11
CA ASP A 208 -8.61 -7.82 8.55
C ASP A 208 -7.50 -6.85 8.97
N VAL A 209 -7.85 -5.57 9.10
CA VAL A 209 -6.88 -4.51 9.44
C VAL A 209 -6.21 -4.71 10.79
N LEU A 210 -6.89 -5.32 11.78
CA LEU A 210 -6.31 -5.59 13.09
C LEU A 210 -5.34 -6.77 13.05
N ALA A 211 -5.68 -7.85 12.33
CA ALA A 211 -4.77 -8.98 12.14
C ALA A 211 -3.48 -8.54 11.42
N VAL A 212 -3.61 -7.69 10.40
CA VAL A 212 -2.45 -7.12 9.69
C VAL A 212 -1.63 -6.23 10.63
N TYR A 213 -2.29 -5.35 11.39
CA TYR A 213 -1.61 -4.48 12.36
C TYR A 213 -0.84 -5.27 13.42
N GLU A 214 -1.44 -6.33 13.97
CA GLU A 214 -0.81 -7.17 14.99
C GLU A 214 0.42 -7.90 14.44
N ALA A 215 0.30 -8.51 13.27
CA ALA A 215 1.42 -9.19 12.62
C ALA A 215 2.55 -8.22 12.25
N ALA A 216 2.21 -7.04 11.71
CA ALA A 216 3.18 -5.99 11.40
C ALA A 216 3.88 -5.48 12.67
N SER A 217 3.13 -5.28 13.76
CA SER A 217 3.69 -4.86 15.07
C SER A 217 4.69 -5.87 15.60
N GLN A 218 4.40 -7.17 15.50
CA GLN A 218 5.33 -8.24 15.92
C GLN A 218 6.60 -8.25 15.05
N ALA A 219 6.44 -8.05 13.73
CA ALA A 219 7.56 -7.97 12.80
C ALA A 219 8.44 -6.74 13.08
N VAL A 220 7.83 -5.58 13.36
CA VAL A 220 8.55 -4.35 13.76
C VAL A 220 9.32 -4.56 15.04
N GLU A 221 8.68 -5.15 16.07
CA GLU A 221 9.36 -5.44 17.34
C GLU A 221 10.53 -6.41 17.16
N ARG A 222 10.35 -7.44 16.32
CA ARG A 222 11.43 -8.37 15.96
C ARG A 222 12.62 -7.65 15.35
N CYS A 223 12.38 -6.74 14.39
CA CYS A 223 13.42 -5.93 13.76
C CYS A 223 14.15 -5.06 14.79
N ARG A 224 13.42 -4.33 15.66
CA ARG A 224 14.01 -3.45 16.68
C ARG A 224 14.79 -4.19 17.75
N ARG A 225 14.46 -5.45 17.99
CA ARG A 225 15.25 -6.33 18.88
C ARG A 225 16.47 -6.96 18.19
N GLY A 226 16.80 -6.58 16.96
CA GLY A 226 17.93 -7.11 16.20
C GLY A 226 17.78 -8.58 15.80
N LYS A 227 16.54 -9.10 15.77
CA LYS A 227 16.27 -10.50 15.39
C LYS A 227 16.14 -10.74 13.88
N GLY A 228 16.46 -9.72 13.08
CA GLY A 228 16.45 -9.78 11.62
C GLY A 228 15.06 -9.65 10.98
N PRO A 229 14.97 -9.97 9.69
CA PRO A 229 13.80 -9.70 8.87
C PRO A 229 12.60 -10.61 9.17
N SER A 230 11.43 -10.20 8.64
CA SER A 230 10.20 -11.00 8.61
C SER A 230 9.53 -10.91 7.25
N LEU A 231 8.75 -11.92 6.89
CA LEU A 231 7.93 -11.96 5.67
C LEU A 231 6.45 -12.07 6.06
N LEU A 232 5.66 -11.10 5.64
CA LEU A 232 4.21 -11.08 5.83
C LEU A 232 3.54 -11.29 4.48
N GLU A 233 2.60 -12.22 4.38
CA GLU A 233 1.76 -12.44 3.21
C GLU A 233 0.32 -12.07 3.56
N CYS A 234 -0.14 -10.91 3.06
CA CYS A 234 -1.50 -10.42 3.22
C CYS A 234 -2.36 -10.93 2.07
N ARG A 235 -3.27 -11.87 2.37
CA ARG A 235 -4.23 -12.41 1.39
C ARG A 235 -5.36 -11.43 1.20
N THR A 236 -5.46 -10.85 0.02
CA THR A 236 -6.42 -9.80 -0.32
C THR A 236 -6.92 -9.96 -1.75
N TYR A 237 -7.65 -8.98 -2.26
CA TYR A 237 -8.15 -9.00 -3.65
C TYR A 237 -8.43 -7.59 -4.16
N ARG A 238 -7.86 -7.23 -5.32
CA ARG A 238 -8.19 -5.98 -5.99
C ARG A 238 -9.55 -6.07 -6.68
N TRP A 239 -10.44 -5.12 -6.40
CA TRP A 239 -11.77 -5.14 -7.01
C TRP A 239 -11.77 -4.60 -8.45
N ARG A 240 -10.84 -3.73 -8.79
CA ARG A 240 -10.71 -3.15 -10.14
C ARG A 240 -9.71 -3.94 -10.99
N GLY A 241 -9.66 -3.61 -12.26
CA GLY A 241 -8.67 -4.14 -13.18
C GLY A 241 -7.23 -3.90 -12.75
N HIS A 242 -6.28 -4.48 -13.46
CA HIS A 242 -4.87 -4.24 -13.16
C HIS A 242 -4.53 -2.76 -13.32
N VAL A 243 -5.03 -2.13 -14.34
CA VAL A 243 -4.88 -0.70 -14.67
C VAL A 243 -6.23 -0.10 -15.05
N GLY A 244 -6.44 1.16 -14.71
CA GLY A 244 -7.69 1.87 -14.99
C GLY A 244 -8.82 1.59 -14.00
N PRO A 245 -9.99 2.22 -14.19
CA PRO A 245 -11.11 2.16 -13.26
C PRO A 245 -12.06 0.98 -13.49
N ASP A 246 -11.90 0.22 -14.57
CA ASP A 246 -12.85 -0.80 -14.98
C ASP A 246 -12.78 -2.07 -14.11
N TYR A 247 -13.86 -2.89 -14.19
CA TYR A 247 -13.94 -4.19 -13.52
C TYR A 247 -13.38 -5.23 -14.43
N ASP A 248 -12.63 -5.62 -14.95
CA ASP A 248 -12.05 -6.54 -15.92
C ASP A 248 -12.52 -8.02 -15.86
N TYR A 249 -13.65 -8.32 -15.19
CA TYR A 249 -14.22 -9.67 -15.14
C TYR A 249 -14.76 -10.17 -16.47
N ASP A 250 -15.00 -9.27 -17.41
CA ASP A 250 -15.43 -9.55 -18.78
C ASP A 250 -14.27 -9.88 -19.74
N LEU A 251 -13.03 -9.71 -19.29
CA LEU A 251 -11.83 -10.06 -20.06
C LEU A 251 -11.49 -11.57 -20.01
N GLY A 252 -12.25 -12.37 -19.27
CA GLY A 252 -12.17 -13.83 -19.28
C GLY A 252 -11.09 -14.48 -18.40
N TYR A 253 -10.28 -13.71 -17.68
CA TYR A 253 -9.24 -14.26 -16.81
C TYR A 253 -9.67 -14.40 -15.33
N ARG A 254 -10.71 -13.70 -14.92
CA ARG A 254 -11.38 -13.84 -13.62
C ARG A 254 -12.89 -13.71 -13.75
N SER A 255 -13.64 -14.29 -12.83
CA SER A 255 -15.09 -14.29 -12.90
C SER A 255 -15.71 -13.17 -12.08
N LYS A 256 -16.91 -12.74 -12.49
CA LYS A 256 -17.72 -11.81 -11.69
C LYS A 256 -18.10 -12.40 -10.34
N GLN A 257 -18.37 -13.71 -10.29
CA GLN A 257 -18.71 -14.42 -9.04
C GLN A 257 -17.54 -14.33 -8.04
N GLU A 258 -16.30 -14.58 -8.47
CA GLU A 258 -15.11 -14.46 -7.63
C GLU A 258 -14.98 -13.04 -7.06
N LEU A 259 -15.13 -12.01 -7.90
CA LEU A 259 -15.12 -10.62 -7.47
C LEU A 259 -16.20 -10.34 -6.41
N GLU A 260 -17.45 -10.78 -6.64
CA GLU A 260 -18.55 -10.58 -5.70
C GLU A 260 -18.34 -11.31 -4.36
N GLU A 261 -17.70 -12.47 -4.37
CA GLU A 261 -17.32 -13.20 -3.16
C GLU A 261 -16.31 -12.40 -2.33
N TRP A 262 -15.32 -11.79 -2.96
CA TRP A 262 -14.37 -10.91 -2.28
C TRP A 262 -15.00 -9.60 -1.83
N MET A 263 -15.91 -9.01 -2.61
CA MET A 263 -16.63 -7.80 -2.20
C MET A 263 -17.51 -8.01 -0.96
N ARG A 264 -18.06 -9.22 -0.76
CA ARG A 264 -18.76 -9.57 0.49
C ARG A 264 -17.86 -9.56 1.73
N ARG A 265 -16.56 -9.72 1.53
CA ARG A 265 -15.52 -9.62 2.56
C ARG A 265 -14.87 -8.22 2.60
N CYS A 266 -15.62 -7.18 2.27
CA CYS A 266 -15.13 -5.80 2.26
C CYS A 266 -14.43 -5.44 3.57
N PRO A 267 -13.15 -5.05 3.54
CA PRO A 267 -12.39 -4.76 4.76
C PRO A 267 -13.02 -3.64 5.60
N ILE A 268 -13.54 -2.61 4.94
CA ILE A 268 -14.15 -1.44 5.60
C ILE A 268 -15.47 -1.85 6.28
N LEU A 269 -16.41 -2.42 5.51
CA LEU A 269 -17.74 -2.78 6.04
C LEU A 269 -17.66 -3.85 7.15
N THR A 270 -16.71 -4.79 7.03
CA THR A 270 -16.50 -5.80 8.06
C THR A 270 -15.96 -5.17 9.33
N TYR A 271 -14.99 -4.27 9.20
CA TYR A 271 -14.41 -3.58 10.36
C TYR A 271 -15.41 -2.65 11.04
N GLU A 272 -16.18 -1.86 10.29
CA GLU A 272 -17.24 -1.00 10.80
C GLU A 272 -18.28 -1.79 11.63
N ARG A 273 -18.76 -2.93 11.10
CA ARG A 273 -19.69 -3.82 11.83
C ARG A 273 -19.06 -4.31 13.14
N THR A 274 -17.80 -4.66 13.12
CA THR A 274 -17.06 -5.09 14.32
C THR A 274 -17.00 -3.97 15.35
N LEU A 275 -16.68 -2.74 14.96
CA LEU A 275 -16.61 -1.60 15.87
C LEU A 275 -17.97 -1.27 16.51
N VAL A 276 -19.03 -1.27 15.73
CA VAL A 276 -20.40 -1.00 16.22
C VAL A 276 -20.88 -2.13 17.13
N SER A 277 -20.69 -3.40 16.76
CA SER A 277 -21.14 -4.54 17.54
C SER A 277 -20.37 -4.68 18.87
N ALA A 278 -19.11 -4.27 18.90
CA ALA A 278 -18.30 -4.21 20.11
C ALA A 278 -18.57 -2.96 20.98
N GLY A 279 -19.42 -2.05 20.53
CA GLY A 279 -19.73 -0.80 21.26
C GLY A 279 -18.56 0.19 21.31
N ILE A 280 -17.58 0.04 20.40
CA ILE A 280 -16.41 0.95 20.32
C ILE A 280 -16.84 2.30 19.74
N CYS A 281 -17.72 2.29 18.74
CA CYS A 281 -18.29 3.51 18.16
C CYS A 281 -19.76 3.30 17.80
N SER A 282 -20.47 4.40 17.55
CA SER A 282 -21.82 4.41 17.03
C SER A 282 -21.86 4.52 15.50
N GLN A 283 -23.02 4.24 14.88
CA GLN A 283 -23.20 4.48 13.46
C GLN A 283 -23.03 5.97 13.11
N SER A 284 -23.47 6.88 13.98
CA SER A 284 -23.29 8.32 13.78
C SER A 284 -21.81 8.76 13.79
N ASP A 285 -20.94 8.11 14.59
CA ASP A 285 -19.49 8.38 14.52
C ASP A 285 -18.95 8.02 13.13
N LEU A 286 -19.40 6.88 12.57
CA LEU A 286 -18.95 6.43 11.24
C LEU A 286 -19.50 7.32 10.11
N ASP A 287 -20.76 7.78 10.23
CA ASP A 287 -21.37 8.67 9.23
C ASP A 287 -20.69 10.05 9.21
N LEU A 288 -20.28 10.55 10.39
CA LEU A 288 -19.48 11.77 10.50
C LEU A 288 -18.14 11.61 9.78
N ILE A 289 -17.42 10.51 10.05
CA ILE A 289 -16.13 10.23 9.39
C ILE A 289 -16.28 10.17 7.87
N ARG A 290 -17.34 9.53 7.36
CA ARG A 290 -17.63 9.49 5.92
C ARG A 290 -17.80 10.88 5.33
N GLY A 291 -18.60 11.73 5.98
CA GLY A 291 -18.80 13.11 5.53
C GLY A 291 -17.50 13.91 5.48
N GLU A 292 -16.68 13.82 6.52
CA GLU A 292 -15.37 14.51 6.58
C GLU A 292 -14.42 14.02 5.47
N VAL A 293 -14.38 12.71 5.23
CA VAL A 293 -13.55 12.10 4.20
C VAL A 293 -14.02 12.51 2.80
N ASP A 294 -15.32 12.50 2.53
CA ASP A 294 -15.87 12.89 1.23
C ASP A 294 -15.54 14.37 0.93
N GLU A 295 -15.64 15.26 1.94
CA GLU A 295 -15.23 16.65 1.80
C GLU A 295 -13.72 16.80 1.58
N GLU A 296 -12.90 16.02 2.29
CA GLU A 296 -11.43 16.05 2.13
C GLU A 296 -11.01 15.67 0.72
N VAL A 297 -11.62 14.61 0.17
CA VAL A 297 -11.39 14.16 -1.21
C VAL A 297 -11.83 15.22 -2.22
N ALA A 298 -13.01 15.82 -2.03
CA ALA A 298 -13.49 16.89 -2.91
C ALA A 298 -12.54 18.11 -2.92
N ARG A 299 -12.06 18.51 -1.73
CA ARG A 299 -11.07 19.60 -1.61
C ARG A 299 -9.74 19.24 -2.30
N ALA A 300 -9.30 17.99 -2.25
CA ALA A 300 -8.07 17.56 -2.91
C ALA A 300 -8.19 17.60 -4.43
N VAL A 301 -9.32 17.19 -4.98
CA VAL A 301 -9.60 17.29 -6.43
C VAL A 301 -9.63 18.73 -6.88
N THR A 302 -10.35 19.61 -6.13
CA THR A 302 -10.41 21.03 -6.44
C THR A 302 -9.01 21.68 -6.44
N PHE A 303 -8.20 21.35 -5.43
CA PHE A 303 -6.82 21.79 -5.34
C PHE A 303 -5.99 21.35 -6.56
N ALA A 304 -6.08 20.07 -6.93
CA ALA A 304 -5.35 19.53 -8.08
C ALA A 304 -5.73 20.22 -9.38
N LYS A 305 -7.03 20.34 -9.67
CA LYS A 305 -7.53 21.00 -10.90
C LYS A 305 -7.14 22.48 -10.99
N SER A 306 -7.05 23.18 -9.85
CA SER A 306 -6.66 24.62 -9.80
C SER A 306 -5.15 24.84 -9.69
N SER A 307 -4.35 23.80 -9.48
CA SER A 307 -2.90 23.92 -9.35
C SER A 307 -2.22 24.21 -10.70
N PRO A 308 -1.10 24.96 -10.72
CA PRO A 308 -0.39 25.26 -11.95
C PRO A 308 0.24 24.03 -12.59
N GLU A 309 0.40 24.09 -13.90
CA GLU A 309 1.24 23.13 -14.65
C GLU A 309 2.71 23.36 -14.28
N PRO A 310 3.58 22.35 -14.41
CA PRO A 310 5.03 22.53 -14.31
C PRO A 310 5.56 23.50 -15.37
N GLU A 311 6.58 24.27 -15.03
CA GLU A 311 7.28 25.13 -15.98
C GLU A 311 8.21 24.32 -16.89
N LEU A 312 8.51 24.84 -18.07
CA LEU A 312 9.39 24.14 -19.03
C LEU A 312 10.77 23.85 -18.44
N ASP A 313 11.29 24.75 -17.62
CA ASP A 313 12.59 24.60 -16.95
C ASP A 313 12.61 23.48 -15.92
N ASP A 314 11.44 23.05 -15.41
CA ASP A 314 11.34 21.91 -14.50
C ASP A 314 11.67 20.58 -15.19
N LEU A 315 11.60 20.51 -16.51
CA LEU A 315 11.82 19.28 -17.28
C LEU A 315 13.22 18.66 -17.02
N LEU A 316 14.22 19.50 -16.86
CA LEU A 316 15.62 19.07 -16.67
C LEU A 316 16.08 19.11 -15.22
N GLN A 317 15.21 19.50 -14.27
CA GLN A 317 15.54 19.48 -12.85
C GLN A 317 15.39 18.08 -12.27
N ASP A 318 16.21 17.74 -11.27
CA ASP A 318 16.18 16.47 -10.52
C ASP A 318 16.32 15.23 -11.44
N VAL A 319 17.06 15.34 -12.55
CA VAL A 319 17.31 14.23 -13.48
C VAL A 319 18.58 13.46 -13.08
N TYR A 320 19.49 14.12 -12.37
CA TYR A 320 20.77 13.56 -11.87
C TYR A 320 21.00 13.91 -10.41
#